data_8b7ea1e2d6120930ea4e72c64992f661
#
_entry.id   8b7ea1e2d6120930ea4e72c64992f661
#
_cell.length_a   1.000
_cell.length_b   1.000
_cell.length_c   1.000
_cell.angle_alpha   90.00
_cell.angle_beta   90.00
_cell.angle_gamma   90.00
#
_symmetry.space_group_name_H-M   'P 1'
#
loop_
_entity.id
_entity.type
_entity.pdbx_description
1 polymer ?
#
loop_
_entity_poly.entity_id
_entity_poly.type
_entity_poly.pdbx_seq_one_letter_code
_entity_poly.pdbx_strand_id
1 'polypeptide(L)'
;MKEVLIPSQMESLYQRLQNVGLPKSYVKRQGLPDWWCEEYEQSEGAIVTAAAHISKRFNLDLQSLLNGQDQPRFVLTSQPKYKLQNGTDPQSLSMSSAIAAKVAEIVASACKSPYEPIELSVAEIREEILDSWRFVTLKSLLDFCWSHGIPVVHFDQFPKATGIKKFQGMVACFHQRPVIVLSLKDSSPSRLLFIAAHELGHILRGHLSLTDASLLVDEEVKRESKDQEEVEANEVALELLLGRSDKSYSTERNYTAQYLADYAERVGFLDRVSPGVVALNYGWHKNHWGSANGALKLLEPNANAPRQINRRLLKNLNWDSLGNDYQEYLELALGLEQV
;
A
#
# COMPACT_ATOMS: atom_id res chain seq x y z
N MET A 1 42.01 23.10 23.25
CA MET A 1 41.16 23.41 22.07
C MET A 1 40.51 22.10 21.62
N LYS A 2 39.18 21.98 21.66
CA LYS A 2 38.50 20.84 21.02
C LYS A 2 38.58 21.08 19.51
N GLU A 3 39.25 20.21 18.78
CA GLU A 3 39.16 20.18 17.33
C GLU A 3 37.67 20.04 16.96
N VAL A 4 37.17 21.05 16.27
CA VAL A 4 35.84 20.98 15.65
C VAL A 4 36.03 20.09 14.41
N LEU A 5 35.80 18.82 14.55
CA LEU A 5 35.75 17.87 13.43
C LEU A 5 34.67 18.37 12.44
N ILE A 6 35.11 18.85 11.27
CA ILE A 6 34.19 19.14 10.17
C ILE A 6 33.59 17.84 9.72
N PRO A 7 32.24 17.64 9.78
CA PRO A 7 31.62 16.40 9.35
C PRO A 7 31.95 16.11 7.89
N SER A 8 32.16 14.83 7.56
CA SER A 8 32.34 14.43 6.16
C SER A 8 31.11 14.82 5.33
N GLN A 9 31.25 14.96 4.01
CA GLN A 9 30.14 15.28 3.13
C GLN A 9 28.98 14.26 3.26
N MET A 10 29.33 12.98 3.43
CA MET A 10 28.36 11.91 3.67
C MET A 10 27.62 12.06 5.01
N GLU A 11 28.31 12.41 6.08
CA GLU A 11 27.68 12.64 7.39
C GLU A 11 26.73 13.87 7.34
N SER A 12 27.12 14.93 6.63
CA SER A 12 26.25 16.07 6.36
C SER A 12 24.98 15.66 5.57
N LEU A 13 25.11 14.80 4.56
CA LEU A 13 23.96 14.28 3.81
C LEU A 13 23.02 13.47 4.70
N TYR A 14 23.57 12.54 5.52
CA TYR A 14 22.76 11.76 6.46
C TYR A 14 22.03 12.65 7.46
N GLN A 15 22.66 13.69 7.97
CA GLN A 15 22.03 14.64 8.89
C GLN A 15 20.85 15.37 8.21
N ARG A 16 21.01 15.84 6.98
CA ARG A 16 19.95 16.51 6.22
C ARG A 16 18.79 15.54 5.89
N LEU A 17 19.10 14.29 5.54
CA LEU A 17 18.11 13.25 5.32
C LEU A 17 17.32 12.92 6.61
N GLN A 18 18.03 12.88 7.76
CA GLN A 18 17.38 12.67 9.06
C GLN A 18 16.40 13.80 9.40
N ASN A 19 16.73 15.05 9.05
CA ASN A 19 15.86 16.21 9.29
C ASN A 19 14.54 16.15 8.50
N VAL A 20 14.52 15.42 7.36
CA VAL A 20 13.30 15.17 6.57
C VAL A 20 12.66 13.80 6.85
N GLY A 21 13.07 13.15 7.95
CA GLY A 21 12.43 11.90 8.41
C GLY A 21 13.05 10.61 7.88
N LEU A 22 14.23 10.67 7.25
CA LEU A 22 14.97 9.50 6.74
C LEU A 22 16.19 9.21 7.63
N PRO A 23 16.06 8.37 8.69
CA PRO A 23 17.18 8.04 9.57
C PRO A 23 18.33 7.35 8.81
N LYS A 24 19.57 7.62 9.21
CA LYS A 24 20.80 7.04 8.61
C LYS A 24 20.71 5.52 8.43
N SER A 25 20.19 4.80 9.45
CA SER A 25 20.03 3.35 9.37
C SER A 25 19.04 2.89 8.29
N TYR A 26 17.97 3.66 8.06
CA TYR A 26 17.02 3.40 6.98
C TYR A 26 17.64 3.69 5.62
N VAL A 27 18.32 4.83 5.49
CA VAL A 27 19.01 5.21 4.25
C VAL A 27 20.07 4.18 3.86
N LYS A 28 20.91 3.74 4.80
CA LYS A 28 21.91 2.69 4.52
C LYS A 28 21.29 1.37 4.06
N ARG A 29 20.17 0.97 4.65
CA ARG A 29 19.51 -0.30 4.34
C ARG A 29 18.69 -0.27 3.05
N GLN A 30 17.97 0.82 2.79
CA GLN A 30 16.98 0.89 1.71
C GLN A 30 17.37 1.83 0.57
N GLY A 31 18.16 2.85 0.87
CA GLY A 31 18.52 3.92 -0.07
C GLY A 31 19.82 3.69 -0.81
N LEU A 32 20.70 2.83 -0.28
CA LEU A 32 22.01 2.53 -0.87
C LEU A 32 22.05 1.08 -1.35
N PRO A 33 22.86 0.77 -2.37
CA PRO A 33 23.00 -0.59 -2.89
C PRO A 33 23.72 -1.52 -1.88
N ASP A 34 23.57 -2.82 -2.05
CA ASP A 34 24.14 -3.86 -1.16
C ASP A 34 25.66 -3.84 -1.07
N TRP A 35 26.34 -3.44 -2.16
CA TRP A 35 27.81 -3.29 -2.21
C TRP A 35 28.34 -2.06 -1.46
N TRP A 36 27.45 -1.16 -0.95
CA TRP A 36 27.84 0.07 -0.27
C TRP A 36 28.49 -0.22 1.09
N CYS A 37 29.74 0.21 1.28
CA CYS A 37 30.49 0.01 2.52
C CYS A 37 31.07 1.31 3.07
N GLU A 38 31.57 1.27 4.31
CA GLU A 38 32.13 2.45 4.99
C GLU A 38 33.41 2.96 4.32
N GLU A 39 34.20 2.08 3.72
CA GLU A 39 35.39 2.45 2.98
C GLU A 39 35.02 3.29 1.74
N TYR A 40 33.93 2.93 1.06
CA TYR A 40 33.46 3.67 -0.10
C TYR A 40 32.92 5.07 0.30
N GLU A 41 32.33 5.22 1.48
CA GLU A 41 31.84 6.52 1.99
C GLU A 41 32.96 7.58 2.12
N GLN A 42 34.21 7.16 2.18
CA GLN A 42 35.40 8.05 2.29
C GLN A 42 36.00 8.42 0.91
N SER A 43 35.49 7.82 -0.18
CA SER A 43 36.00 8.05 -1.51
C SER A 43 35.57 9.41 -2.11
N GLU A 44 36.37 9.95 -3.01
CA GLU A 44 35.93 11.04 -3.88
C GLU A 44 34.77 10.56 -4.75
N GLY A 45 33.66 11.29 -4.74
CA GLY A 45 32.47 10.93 -5.50
C GLY A 45 31.45 10.09 -4.73
N ALA A 46 31.74 9.59 -3.52
CA ALA A 46 30.76 8.88 -2.70
C ALA A 46 29.45 9.63 -2.55
N ILE A 47 29.52 10.96 -2.32
CA ILE A 47 28.33 11.82 -2.18
C ILE A 47 27.47 11.84 -3.45
N VAL A 48 28.06 11.86 -4.64
CA VAL A 48 27.32 11.89 -5.90
C VAL A 48 26.64 10.55 -6.15
N THR A 49 27.36 9.47 -5.90
CA THR A 49 26.83 8.10 -6.05
C THR A 49 25.69 7.84 -5.05
N ALA A 50 25.90 8.18 -3.77
CA ALA A 50 24.85 8.08 -2.75
C ALA A 50 23.61 8.91 -3.12
N ALA A 51 23.80 10.18 -3.49
CA ALA A 51 22.71 11.06 -3.87
C ALA A 51 21.93 10.49 -5.07
N ALA A 52 22.60 9.91 -6.06
CA ALA A 52 21.95 9.28 -7.22
C ALA A 52 21.07 8.09 -6.82
N HIS A 53 21.58 7.15 -6.00
CA HIS A 53 20.79 6.01 -5.51
C HIS A 53 19.63 6.46 -4.62
N ILE A 54 19.88 7.32 -3.64
CA ILE A 54 18.87 7.82 -2.71
C ILE A 54 17.77 8.58 -3.45
N SER A 55 18.14 9.41 -4.43
CA SER A 55 17.19 10.13 -5.29
C SER A 55 16.25 9.16 -6.01
N LYS A 56 16.83 8.13 -6.66
CA LYS A 56 16.07 7.14 -7.41
C LYS A 56 15.18 6.27 -6.53
N ARG A 57 15.65 5.83 -5.36
CA ARG A 57 14.94 4.89 -4.48
C ARG A 57 13.86 5.56 -3.64
N PHE A 58 14.06 6.82 -3.23
CA PHE A 58 13.15 7.53 -2.33
C PHE A 58 12.36 8.66 -2.99
N ASN A 59 12.50 8.83 -4.29
CA ASN A 59 11.83 9.90 -5.02
C ASN A 59 12.22 11.30 -4.51
N LEU A 60 13.52 11.52 -4.30
CA LEU A 60 14.08 12.80 -3.85
C LEU A 60 14.70 13.57 -5.02
N ASP A 61 14.63 14.89 -4.96
CA ASP A 61 15.28 15.77 -5.91
C ASP A 61 16.79 15.69 -5.79
N LEU A 62 17.47 15.24 -6.86
CA LEU A 62 18.91 15.02 -6.87
C LEU A 62 19.69 16.32 -6.56
N GLN A 63 19.25 17.46 -7.09
CA GLN A 63 19.94 18.73 -6.86
C GLN A 63 19.86 19.13 -5.39
N SER A 64 18.73 18.90 -4.73
CA SER A 64 18.58 19.16 -3.29
C SER A 64 19.47 18.26 -2.43
N LEU A 65 19.82 17.06 -2.91
CA LEU A 65 20.74 16.15 -2.22
C LEU A 65 22.20 16.61 -2.38
N LEU A 66 22.57 17.08 -3.57
CA LEU A 66 23.94 17.49 -3.89
C LEU A 66 24.27 18.86 -3.33
N ASN A 67 23.28 19.78 -3.25
CA ASN A 67 23.49 21.07 -2.62
C ASN A 67 23.53 20.94 -1.10
N GLY A 68 24.69 21.03 -0.51
CA GLY A 68 24.93 20.83 0.92
C GLY A 68 24.19 21.79 1.87
N GLN A 69 23.58 22.85 1.37
CA GLN A 69 22.86 23.86 2.15
C GLN A 69 21.32 23.66 2.09
N ASP A 70 20.81 22.94 1.07
CA ASP A 70 19.38 22.72 0.88
C ASP A 70 18.88 21.55 1.72
N GLN A 71 17.62 21.62 2.12
CA GLN A 71 16.92 20.45 2.65
C GLN A 71 16.52 19.50 1.51
N PRO A 72 16.71 18.18 1.66
CA PRO A 72 16.24 17.20 0.68
C PRO A 72 14.73 17.36 0.45
N ARG A 73 14.31 17.37 -0.82
CA ARG A 73 12.92 17.55 -1.22
C ARG A 73 12.40 16.29 -1.90
N PHE A 74 11.24 15.81 -1.44
CA PHE A 74 10.52 14.73 -2.14
C PHE A 74 9.92 15.28 -3.44
N VAL A 75 10.06 14.49 -4.51
CA VAL A 75 9.48 14.79 -5.81
C VAL A 75 8.22 13.95 -5.94
N LEU A 76 7.07 14.59 -5.97
CA LEU A 76 5.82 13.97 -6.36
C LEU A 76 5.48 14.47 -7.77
N THR A 77 5.26 13.57 -8.69
CA THR A 77 5.00 13.88 -10.11
C THR A 77 3.68 14.62 -10.33
N SER A 78 2.82 14.62 -9.31
CA SER A 78 1.57 15.37 -9.25
C SER A 78 1.27 15.77 -7.80
N GLN A 79 0.33 16.69 -7.60
CA GLN A 79 -0.19 16.94 -6.26
C GLN A 79 -1.05 15.74 -5.84
N PRO A 80 -0.70 15.00 -4.76
CA PRO A 80 -1.52 13.91 -4.28
C PRO A 80 -2.89 14.41 -3.80
N LYS A 81 -3.93 13.65 -4.09
CA LYS A 81 -5.20 13.77 -3.38
C LYS A 81 -5.07 13.02 -2.05
N TYR A 82 -5.04 13.73 -0.94
CA TYR A 82 -5.01 13.11 0.39
C TYR A 82 -6.42 13.05 0.99
N LYS A 83 -6.85 11.84 1.36
CA LYS A 83 -8.05 11.59 2.15
C LYS A 83 -7.64 11.48 3.62
N LEU A 84 -7.73 12.60 4.32
CA LEU A 84 -7.15 12.78 5.64
C LEU A 84 -8.16 12.60 6.76
N GLN A 85 -7.68 12.14 7.92
CA GLN A 85 -8.39 12.28 9.16
C GLN A 85 -8.45 13.76 9.59
N ASN A 86 -9.51 14.12 10.34
CA ASN A 86 -9.64 15.47 10.87
C ASN A 86 -8.40 15.85 11.69
N GLY A 87 -7.73 16.94 11.30
CA GLY A 87 -6.55 17.47 11.98
C GLY A 87 -5.21 16.86 11.53
N THR A 88 -5.20 16.00 10.50
CA THR A 88 -3.94 15.53 9.92
C THR A 88 -3.37 16.58 8.98
N ASP A 89 -2.08 16.88 9.18
CA ASP A 89 -1.31 17.68 8.24
C ASP A 89 -0.91 16.83 7.02
N PRO A 90 -1.27 17.24 5.78
CA PRO A 90 -0.85 16.56 4.55
C PRO A 90 0.66 16.31 4.45
N GLN A 91 1.48 17.21 5.00
CA GLN A 91 2.93 17.09 4.98
C GLN A 91 3.42 15.85 5.75
N SER A 92 2.67 15.40 6.77
CA SER A 92 3.01 14.20 7.53
C SER A 92 2.93 12.90 6.72
N LEU A 93 2.20 12.89 5.59
CA LEU A 93 2.09 11.77 4.66
C LEU A 93 3.00 11.90 3.43
N SER A 94 3.59 13.06 3.19
CA SER A 94 4.32 13.34 1.94
C SER A 94 5.49 12.38 1.71
N MET A 95 6.25 12.07 2.76
CA MET A 95 7.37 11.14 2.67
C MET A 95 6.92 9.70 2.41
N SER A 96 5.95 9.20 3.16
CA SER A 96 5.44 7.84 2.98
C SER A 96 4.81 7.66 1.60
N SER A 97 4.07 8.66 1.13
CA SER A 97 3.48 8.67 -0.21
C SER A 97 4.55 8.70 -1.31
N ALA A 98 5.61 9.51 -1.15
CA ALA A 98 6.67 9.60 -2.15
C ALA A 98 7.45 8.29 -2.31
N ILE A 99 7.78 7.63 -1.19
CA ILE A 99 8.48 6.33 -1.23
C ILE A 99 7.57 5.25 -1.82
N ALA A 100 6.30 5.20 -1.40
CA ALA A 100 5.34 4.24 -1.95
C ALA A 100 5.04 4.49 -3.43
N ALA A 101 4.97 5.76 -3.86
CA ALA A 101 4.81 6.13 -5.25
C ALA A 101 5.97 5.62 -6.12
N LYS A 102 7.21 5.67 -5.61
CA LYS A 102 8.36 5.11 -6.33
C LYS A 102 8.24 3.58 -6.48
N VAL A 103 7.82 2.88 -5.44
CA VAL A 103 7.54 1.42 -5.53
C VAL A 103 6.45 1.16 -6.58
N ALA A 104 5.36 1.93 -6.56
CA ALA A 104 4.27 1.80 -7.53
C ALA A 104 4.72 2.07 -8.97
N GLU A 105 5.55 3.09 -9.20
CA GLU A 105 6.10 3.42 -10.52
C GLU A 105 6.93 2.27 -11.09
N ILE A 106 7.83 1.69 -10.27
CA ILE A 106 8.65 0.53 -10.68
C ILE A 106 7.77 -0.67 -11.00
N VAL A 107 6.79 -0.97 -10.13
CA VAL A 107 5.83 -2.07 -10.34
C VAL A 107 4.99 -1.86 -11.59
N ALA A 108 4.52 -0.63 -11.85
CA ALA A 108 3.77 -0.29 -13.07
C ALA A 108 4.57 -0.57 -14.34
N SER A 109 5.87 -0.19 -14.34
CA SER A 109 6.74 -0.37 -15.51
C SER A 109 7.07 -1.84 -15.80
N ALA A 110 7.09 -2.69 -14.78
CA ALA A 110 7.45 -4.11 -14.89
C ALA A 110 6.26 -5.08 -14.96
N CYS A 111 5.02 -4.60 -14.92
CA CYS A 111 3.83 -5.45 -15.00
C CYS A 111 3.73 -6.13 -16.37
N LYS A 112 3.62 -7.47 -16.37
CA LYS A 112 3.55 -8.27 -17.61
C LYS A 112 2.27 -8.05 -18.42
N SER A 113 1.13 -7.97 -17.72
CA SER A 113 -0.17 -7.79 -18.40
C SER A 113 -0.38 -6.33 -18.80
N PRO A 114 -0.90 -6.02 -19.99
CA PRO A 114 -1.35 -4.67 -20.29
C PRO A 114 -2.48 -4.25 -19.34
N TYR A 115 -2.60 -2.95 -19.11
CA TYR A 115 -3.79 -2.44 -18.40
C TYR A 115 -4.96 -2.36 -19.37
N GLU A 116 -6.07 -2.93 -18.98
CA GLU A 116 -7.34 -2.86 -19.69
C GLU A 116 -8.38 -2.20 -18.80
N PRO A 117 -8.96 -1.04 -19.22
CA PRO A 117 -10.04 -0.41 -18.46
C PRO A 117 -11.19 -1.38 -18.24
N ILE A 118 -11.71 -1.39 -17.00
CA ILE A 118 -12.83 -2.27 -16.64
C ILE A 118 -14.15 -1.56 -16.95
N GLU A 119 -14.88 -2.08 -17.92
CA GLU A 119 -16.19 -1.56 -18.35
C GLU A 119 -17.36 -2.28 -17.64
N LEU A 120 -17.07 -3.26 -16.78
CA LEU A 120 -18.05 -4.03 -16.04
C LEU A 120 -18.62 -3.25 -14.86
N SER A 121 -19.89 -3.45 -14.55
CA SER A 121 -20.49 -3.02 -13.29
C SER A 121 -19.90 -3.83 -12.12
N VAL A 122 -20.03 -3.33 -10.90
CA VAL A 122 -19.53 -4.02 -9.69
C VAL A 122 -20.19 -5.38 -9.52
N ALA A 123 -21.48 -5.50 -9.86
CA ALA A 123 -22.20 -6.77 -9.83
C ALA A 123 -21.63 -7.77 -10.84
N GLU A 124 -21.32 -7.36 -12.06
CA GLU A 124 -20.70 -8.21 -13.08
C GLU A 124 -19.29 -8.65 -12.68
N ILE A 125 -18.47 -7.75 -12.11
CA ILE A 125 -17.15 -8.10 -11.56
C ILE A 125 -17.29 -9.16 -10.46
N ARG A 126 -18.26 -8.99 -9.57
CA ARG A 126 -18.53 -9.96 -8.51
C ARG A 126 -18.90 -11.33 -9.08
N GLU A 127 -19.81 -11.39 -10.05
CA GLU A 127 -20.22 -12.67 -10.65
C GLU A 127 -19.07 -13.32 -11.42
N GLU A 128 -18.26 -12.57 -12.17
CA GLU A 128 -17.05 -13.08 -12.84
C GLU A 128 -16.10 -13.77 -11.84
N ILE A 129 -15.85 -13.11 -10.70
CA ILE A 129 -15.03 -13.71 -9.63
C ILE A 129 -15.70 -14.97 -9.08
N LEU A 130 -17.00 -14.92 -8.84
CA LEU A 130 -17.77 -16.02 -8.23
C LEU A 130 -18.01 -17.21 -9.17
N ASP A 131 -17.80 -17.07 -10.47
CA ASP A 131 -17.83 -18.19 -11.42
C ASP A 131 -16.68 -19.17 -11.18
N SER A 132 -15.52 -18.65 -10.78
CA SER A 132 -14.32 -19.46 -10.49
C SER A 132 -14.06 -19.67 -9.00
N TRP A 133 -14.65 -18.85 -8.14
CA TRP A 133 -14.41 -18.84 -6.70
C TRP A 133 -15.72 -18.87 -5.92
N ARG A 134 -15.73 -19.57 -4.78
CA ARG A 134 -16.91 -19.60 -3.91
C ARG A 134 -17.24 -18.25 -3.31
N PHE A 135 -16.23 -17.46 -2.98
CA PHE A 135 -16.32 -16.15 -2.34
C PHE A 135 -15.39 -15.16 -3.03
N VAL A 136 -15.73 -13.88 -2.95
CA VAL A 136 -14.73 -12.85 -3.16
C VAL A 136 -13.78 -12.85 -1.95
N THR A 137 -12.53 -13.23 -2.19
CA THR A 137 -11.45 -13.32 -1.21
C THR A 137 -10.28 -12.44 -1.64
N LEU A 138 -9.31 -12.19 -0.76
CA LEU A 138 -8.10 -11.46 -1.14
C LEU A 138 -7.43 -12.11 -2.37
N LYS A 139 -7.33 -13.44 -2.38
CA LYS A 139 -6.72 -14.16 -3.50
C LYS A 139 -7.47 -13.96 -4.82
N SER A 140 -8.80 -14.11 -4.81
CA SER A 140 -9.60 -13.96 -6.04
C SER A 140 -9.63 -12.50 -6.54
N LEU A 141 -9.65 -11.53 -5.63
CA LEU A 141 -9.55 -10.11 -6.01
C LEU A 141 -8.18 -9.78 -6.61
N LEU A 142 -7.10 -10.32 -6.03
CA LEU A 142 -5.76 -10.17 -6.60
C LEU A 142 -5.69 -10.80 -8.00
N ASP A 143 -6.29 -11.99 -8.21
CA ASP A 143 -6.31 -12.64 -9.52
C ASP A 143 -7.05 -11.78 -10.54
N PHE A 144 -8.19 -11.19 -10.17
CA PHE A 144 -8.95 -10.27 -11.00
C PHE A 144 -8.15 -8.99 -11.32
N CYS A 145 -7.57 -8.32 -10.32
CA CYS A 145 -6.78 -7.10 -10.55
C CYS A 145 -5.60 -7.35 -11.51
N TRP A 146 -4.84 -8.43 -11.28
CA TRP A 146 -3.69 -8.77 -12.11
C TRP A 146 -4.07 -9.19 -13.54
N SER A 147 -5.23 -9.83 -13.75
CA SER A 147 -5.71 -10.16 -15.12
C SER A 147 -6.04 -8.91 -15.93
N HIS A 148 -6.50 -7.83 -15.28
CA HIS A 148 -6.77 -6.53 -15.91
C HIS A 148 -5.56 -5.59 -15.90
N GLY A 149 -4.38 -6.08 -15.56
CA GLY A 149 -3.16 -5.26 -15.54
C GLY A 149 -3.13 -4.20 -14.44
N ILE A 150 -3.85 -4.42 -13.34
CA ILE A 150 -3.85 -3.58 -12.12
C ILE A 150 -2.98 -4.28 -11.08
N PRO A 151 -1.70 -3.89 -10.93
CA PRO A 151 -0.84 -4.45 -9.89
C PRO A 151 -1.34 -4.08 -8.50
N VAL A 152 -1.24 -5.04 -7.58
CA VAL A 152 -1.47 -4.83 -6.15
C VAL A 152 -0.19 -5.18 -5.41
N VAL A 153 0.31 -4.28 -4.58
CA VAL A 153 1.52 -4.44 -3.80
C VAL A 153 1.26 -4.15 -2.32
N HIS A 154 1.89 -4.90 -1.43
CA HIS A 154 1.92 -4.58 -0.01
C HIS A 154 3.28 -3.97 0.33
N PHE A 155 3.26 -2.74 0.84
CA PHE A 155 4.46 -1.99 1.22
C PHE A 155 4.26 -1.31 2.58
N ASP A 156 4.97 -1.75 3.61
CA ASP A 156 4.90 -1.21 4.97
C ASP A 156 6.26 -0.80 5.56
N GLN A 157 7.33 -0.88 4.76
CA GLN A 157 8.71 -0.63 5.16
C GLN A 157 9.06 0.86 5.18
N PHE A 158 8.25 1.65 5.88
CA PHE A 158 8.51 3.08 6.06
C PHE A 158 9.55 3.34 7.16
N PRO A 159 10.32 4.45 7.08
CA PRO A 159 11.20 4.87 8.14
C PRO A 159 10.40 5.17 9.42
N LYS A 160 11.01 4.86 10.56
CA LYS A 160 10.46 5.20 11.88
C LYS A 160 10.96 6.57 12.28
N ALA A 161 10.17 7.61 12.02
CA ALA A 161 10.49 8.97 12.41
C ALA A 161 9.29 9.67 13.04
N THR A 162 9.55 10.61 13.97
CA THR A 162 8.49 11.38 14.65
C THR A 162 7.79 12.30 13.64
N GLY A 163 6.47 12.40 13.75
CA GLY A 163 5.66 13.26 12.87
C GLY A 163 5.34 12.67 11.50
N ILE A 164 5.87 11.49 11.17
CA ILE A 164 5.57 10.79 9.92
C ILE A 164 4.36 9.90 10.12
N LYS A 165 3.35 10.08 9.31
CA LYS A 165 2.17 9.23 9.27
C LYS A 165 2.26 8.22 8.12
N LYS A 166 1.54 7.12 8.29
CA LYS A 166 1.34 6.08 7.29
C LYS A 166 -0.08 6.16 6.79
N PHE A 167 -0.33 5.56 5.64
CA PHE A 167 -1.65 5.41 5.07
C PHE A 167 -2.06 3.92 5.09
N GLN A 168 -3.32 3.62 4.87
CA GLN A 168 -3.81 2.23 4.78
C GLN A 168 -3.82 1.74 3.33
N GLY A 169 -4.26 2.59 2.42
CA GLY A 169 -4.33 2.32 1.00
C GLY A 169 -3.90 3.52 0.16
N MET A 170 -3.52 3.26 -1.07
CA MET A 170 -3.17 4.27 -2.06
C MET A 170 -3.39 3.71 -3.45
N VAL A 171 -4.01 4.50 -4.32
CA VAL A 171 -3.95 4.28 -5.77
C VAL A 171 -2.96 5.25 -6.38
N ALA A 172 -2.03 4.73 -7.17
CA ALA A 172 -1.08 5.50 -7.95
C ALA A 172 -1.26 5.20 -9.44
N CYS A 173 -1.20 6.21 -10.30
CA CYS A 173 -1.19 6.00 -11.74
C CYS A 173 0.17 6.37 -12.30
N PHE A 174 0.81 5.43 -13.02
CA PHE A 174 2.03 5.63 -13.77
C PHE A 174 1.93 4.93 -15.12
N HIS A 175 2.40 5.57 -16.15
CA HIS A 175 2.36 5.01 -17.51
C HIS A 175 0.93 4.58 -17.93
N GLN A 176 -0.09 5.38 -17.58
CA GLN A 176 -1.52 5.10 -17.81
C GLN A 176 -2.01 3.80 -17.15
N ARG A 177 -1.32 3.34 -16.11
CA ARG A 177 -1.63 2.13 -15.37
C ARG A 177 -1.88 2.45 -13.90
N PRO A 178 -3.05 2.11 -13.35
CA PRO A 178 -3.28 2.20 -11.91
C PRO A 178 -2.55 1.06 -11.17
N VAL A 179 -2.01 1.38 -10.01
CA VAL A 179 -1.38 0.46 -9.07
C VAL A 179 -1.99 0.67 -7.70
N ILE A 180 -2.42 -0.40 -7.05
CA ILE A 180 -2.92 -0.37 -5.69
C ILE A 180 -1.77 -0.68 -4.73
N VAL A 181 -1.51 0.21 -3.78
CA VAL A 181 -0.52 0.01 -2.72
C VAL A 181 -1.23 -0.11 -1.38
N LEU A 182 -1.11 -1.25 -0.73
CA LEU A 182 -1.64 -1.51 0.60
C LEU A 182 -0.52 -1.39 1.62
N SER A 183 -0.71 -0.58 2.67
CA SER A 183 0.33 -0.38 3.69
C SER A 183 -0.14 -0.69 5.11
N LEU A 184 -1.38 -1.14 5.30
CA LEU A 184 -1.85 -1.60 6.60
C LEU A 184 -1.04 -2.80 7.07
N LYS A 185 -0.41 -2.66 8.24
CA LYS A 185 0.33 -3.76 8.88
C LYS A 185 -0.64 -4.69 9.61
N ASP A 186 -1.31 -5.53 8.85
CA ASP A 186 -2.23 -6.55 9.36
C ASP A 186 -2.01 -7.87 8.61
N SER A 187 -2.14 -9.00 9.31
CA SER A 187 -2.02 -10.32 8.70
C SER A 187 -3.33 -10.83 8.08
N SER A 188 -4.48 -10.25 8.45
CA SER A 188 -5.81 -10.72 8.04
C SER A 188 -6.05 -10.49 6.55
N PRO A 189 -6.30 -11.55 5.76
CA PRO A 189 -6.72 -11.42 4.37
C PRO A 189 -8.02 -10.64 4.21
N SER A 190 -8.97 -10.80 5.13
CA SER A 190 -10.26 -10.09 5.01
C SER A 190 -10.13 -8.58 5.26
N ARG A 191 -9.20 -8.14 6.11
CA ARG A 191 -8.95 -6.71 6.30
C ARG A 191 -8.30 -6.08 5.07
N LEU A 192 -7.23 -6.72 4.56
CA LEU A 192 -6.56 -6.21 3.36
C LEU A 192 -7.42 -6.34 2.10
N LEU A 193 -8.31 -7.35 2.06
CA LEU A 193 -9.33 -7.47 1.01
C LEU A 193 -10.26 -6.26 0.98
N PHE A 194 -10.75 -5.79 2.16
CA PHE A 194 -11.63 -4.63 2.20
C PHE A 194 -10.94 -3.37 1.69
N ILE A 195 -9.69 -3.12 2.12
CA ILE A 195 -8.91 -1.96 1.63
C ILE A 195 -8.64 -2.11 0.13
N ALA A 196 -8.22 -3.29 -0.35
CA ALA A 196 -7.99 -3.50 -1.78
C ALA A 196 -9.24 -3.29 -2.63
N ALA A 197 -10.41 -3.71 -2.14
CA ALA A 197 -11.69 -3.48 -2.81
C ALA A 197 -12.09 -1.99 -2.82
N HIS A 198 -11.78 -1.26 -1.75
CA HIS A 198 -11.97 0.18 -1.66
C HIS A 198 -11.08 0.93 -2.66
N GLU A 199 -9.79 0.60 -2.71
CA GLU A 199 -8.84 1.19 -3.67
C GLU A 199 -9.25 0.87 -5.14
N LEU A 200 -9.73 -0.35 -5.38
CA LEU A 200 -10.33 -0.69 -6.68
C LEU A 200 -11.57 0.18 -6.97
N GLY A 201 -12.36 0.50 -5.94
CA GLY A 201 -13.50 1.41 -6.05
C GLY A 201 -13.10 2.78 -6.58
N HIS A 202 -12.00 3.35 -6.10
CA HIS A 202 -11.47 4.61 -6.63
C HIS A 202 -11.10 4.52 -8.11
N ILE A 203 -10.55 3.40 -8.55
CA ILE A 203 -10.24 3.16 -9.97
C ILE A 203 -11.52 3.08 -10.81
N LEU A 204 -12.48 2.26 -10.39
CA LEU A 204 -13.73 2.01 -11.12
C LEU A 204 -14.62 3.27 -11.21
N ARG A 205 -14.57 4.15 -10.22
CA ARG A 205 -15.31 5.42 -10.20
C ARG A 205 -14.58 6.57 -10.89
N GLY A 206 -13.34 6.35 -11.34
CA GLY A 206 -12.57 7.38 -12.04
C GLY A 206 -12.12 8.53 -11.14
N HIS A 207 -11.91 8.28 -9.84
CA HIS A 207 -11.48 9.30 -8.88
C HIS A 207 -10.04 9.77 -9.11
N LEU A 208 -9.30 9.03 -9.93
CA LEU A 208 -7.90 9.27 -10.28
C LEU A 208 -7.76 9.50 -11.78
N SER A 209 -6.92 10.48 -12.18
CA SER A 209 -6.55 10.64 -13.58
C SER A 209 -5.66 9.49 -14.04
N LEU A 210 -6.00 8.86 -15.15
CA LEU A 210 -5.19 7.82 -15.78
C LEU A 210 -4.30 8.36 -16.91
N THR A 211 -4.46 9.63 -17.28
CA THR A 211 -3.67 10.25 -18.36
C THR A 211 -2.32 10.78 -17.87
N ASP A 212 -2.28 11.23 -16.63
CA ASP A 212 -1.09 11.82 -15.99
C ASP A 212 -0.70 11.00 -14.76
N ALA A 213 0.56 11.13 -14.34
CA ALA A 213 0.97 10.57 -13.07
C ALA A 213 0.16 11.19 -11.94
N SER A 214 -0.55 10.39 -11.17
CA SER A 214 -1.47 10.84 -10.13
C SER A 214 -1.48 9.92 -8.92
N LEU A 215 -1.82 10.47 -7.75
CA LEU A 215 -1.84 9.75 -6.48
C LEU A 215 -3.13 10.08 -5.72
N LEU A 216 -3.79 9.07 -5.20
CA LEU A 216 -4.85 9.17 -4.20
C LEU A 216 -4.42 8.35 -3.00
N VAL A 217 -4.40 8.97 -1.82
CA VAL A 217 -3.81 8.39 -0.61
C VAL A 217 -4.82 8.44 0.54
N ASP A 218 -5.19 7.26 1.05
CA ASP A 218 -6.16 7.08 2.12
C ASP A 218 -5.45 6.82 3.46
N GLU A 219 -5.37 7.86 4.30
CA GLU A 219 -4.79 7.74 5.65
C GLU A 219 -5.48 6.61 6.42
N GLU A 220 -6.81 6.57 6.37
CA GLU A 220 -7.63 5.52 6.98
C GLU A 220 -8.94 5.36 6.19
N VAL A 221 -9.21 4.15 5.76
CA VAL A 221 -10.49 3.79 5.14
C VAL A 221 -11.58 3.70 6.22
N LYS A 222 -12.52 4.66 6.20
CA LYS A 222 -13.61 4.79 7.18
C LYS A 222 -14.95 4.43 6.58
N ARG A 223 -15.82 3.85 7.41
CA ARG A 223 -17.21 3.56 7.03
C ARG A 223 -17.98 4.82 6.67
N GLU A 224 -17.87 5.84 7.51
CA GLU A 224 -18.60 7.08 7.38
C GLU A 224 -17.63 8.19 6.96
N SER A 225 -17.82 8.68 5.76
CA SER A 225 -17.09 9.82 5.23
C SER A 225 -18.09 10.87 4.74
N LYS A 226 -17.68 12.15 4.79
CA LYS A 226 -18.40 13.26 4.15
C LYS A 226 -17.87 13.53 2.74
N ASP A 227 -16.76 12.90 2.38
CA ASP A 227 -16.17 12.96 1.05
C ASP A 227 -16.91 12.00 0.13
N GLN A 228 -17.48 12.52 -0.96
CA GLN A 228 -18.28 11.74 -1.88
C GLN A 228 -17.47 10.61 -2.57
N GLU A 229 -16.22 10.87 -2.92
CA GLU A 229 -15.34 9.86 -3.53
C GLU A 229 -15.09 8.68 -2.58
N GLU A 230 -14.97 8.96 -1.25
CA GLU A 230 -14.84 7.92 -0.22
C GLU A 230 -16.13 7.10 -0.05
N VAL A 231 -17.29 7.77 -0.11
CA VAL A 231 -18.59 7.09 -0.04
C VAL A 231 -18.75 6.14 -1.22
N GLU A 232 -18.47 6.62 -2.42
CA GLU A 232 -18.56 5.82 -3.65
C GLU A 232 -17.58 4.63 -3.66
N ALA A 233 -16.34 4.81 -3.19
CA ALA A 233 -15.36 3.73 -3.07
C ALA A 233 -15.80 2.68 -2.04
N ASN A 234 -16.37 3.12 -0.90
CA ASN A 234 -16.94 2.23 0.10
C ASN A 234 -18.14 1.44 -0.43
N GLU A 235 -19.03 2.08 -1.20
CA GLU A 235 -20.17 1.41 -1.82
C GLU A 235 -19.72 0.32 -2.78
N VAL A 236 -18.71 0.60 -3.62
CA VAL A 236 -18.11 -0.39 -4.52
C VAL A 236 -17.53 -1.56 -3.72
N ALA A 237 -16.74 -1.29 -2.67
CA ALA A 237 -16.16 -2.33 -1.84
C ALA A 237 -17.23 -3.21 -1.19
N LEU A 238 -18.25 -2.61 -0.60
CA LEU A 238 -19.34 -3.35 0.05
C LEU A 238 -20.18 -4.16 -0.97
N GLU A 239 -20.51 -3.58 -2.12
CA GLU A 239 -21.25 -4.28 -3.17
C GLU A 239 -20.43 -5.46 -3.70
N LEU A 240 -19.15 -5.26 -3.98
CA LEU A 240 -18.26 -6.32 -4.45
C LEU A 240 -18.14 -7.46 -3.43
N LEU A 241 -17.98 -7.15 -2.15
CA LEU A 241 -17.76 -8.15 -1.10
C LEU A 241 -19.03 -8.80 -0.58
N LEU A 242 -20.12 -8.04 -0.46
CA LEU A 242 -21.37 -8.47 0.17
C LEU A 242 -22.52 -8.72 -0.83
N GLY A 243 -22.35 -8.29 -2.08
CA GLY A 243 -23.39 -8.30 -3.12
C GLY A 243 -24.34 -7.10 -3.08
N ARG A 244 -24.29 -6.30 -2.01
CA ARG A 244 -25.08 -5.06 -1.84
C ARG A 244 -24.36 -4.16 -0.82
N SER A 245 -24.34 -2.86 -1.06
CA SER A 245 -23.67 -1.88 -0.19
C SER A 245 -24.39 -1.68 1.16
N ASP A 246 -25.70 -1.91 1.23
CA ASP A 246 -26.51 -1.76 2.44
C ASP A 246 -26.58 -3.02 3.34
N LYS A 247 -25.89 -4.11 2.96
CA LYS A 247 -25.97 -5.37 3.69
C LYS A 247 -25.33 -5.29 5.06
N SER A 248 -26.06 -5.78 6.07
CA SER A 248 -25.58 -5.86 7.45
C SER A 248 -25.80 -7.26 8.02
N TYR A 249 -24.78 -7.77 8.70
CA TYR A 249 -24.87 -9.02 9.49
C TYR A 249 -25.02 -8.73 10.98
N SER A 250 -25.38 -7.50 11.35
CA SER A 250 -25.66 -7.14 12.74
C SER A 250 -26.94 -7.81 13.24
N THR A 251 -26.97 -8.12 14.52
CA THR A 251 -28.10 -8.73 15.21
C THR A 251 -28.35 -7.98 16.53
N GLU A 252 -29.51 -8.19 17.16
CA GLU A 252 -29.82 -7.57 18.46
C GLU A 252 -28.83 -8.00 19.55
N ARG A 253 -28.43 -9.29 19.54
CA ARG A 253 -27.51 -9.87 20.54
C ARG A 253 -26.05 -9.65 20.17
N ASN A 254 -25.22 -9.48 21.20
CA ASN A 254 -23.77 -9.49 21.03
C ASN A 254 -23.27 -10.94 20.98
N TYR A 255 -22.52 -11.26 19.94
CA TYR A 255 -21.92 -12.57 19.77
C TYR A 255 -20.57 -12.67 20.46
N THR A 256 -20.23 -13.83 21.00
CA THR A 256 -18.85 -14.19 21.34
C THR A 256 -18.03 -14.41 20.07
N ALA A 257 -16.70 -14.40 20.19
CA ALA A 257 -15.84 -14.65 19.03
C ALA A 257 -16.12 -16.00 18.35
N GLN A 258 -16.29 -17.07 19.16
CA GLN A 258 -16.58 -18.41 18.64
C GLN A 258 -17.95 -18.44 17.93
N TYR A 259 -18.99 -17.93 18.58
CA TYR A 259 -20.31 -17.92 17.98
C TYR A 259 -20.35 -17.08 16.68
N LEU A 260 -19.63 -15.96 16.65
CA LEU A 260 -19.53 -15.13 15.46
C LEU A 260 -18.80 -15.85 14.32
N ALA A 261 -17.74 -16.61 14.62
CA ALA A 261 -17.03 -17.40 13.62
C ALA A 261 -17.97 -18.46 13.01
N ASP A 262 -18.65 -19.27 13.86
CA ASP A 262 -19.59 -20.29 13.41
C ASP A 262 -20.78 -19.70 12.62
N TYR A 263 -21.30 -18.56 13.06
CA TYR A 263 -22.32 -17.80 12.36
C TYR A 263 -21.83 -17.32 10.99
N ALA A 264 -20.63 -16.74 10.95
CA ALA A 264 -20.04 -16.18 9.74
C ALA A 264 -19.79 -17.25 8.68
N GLU A 265 -19.32 -18.44 9.07
CA GLU A 265 -19.16 -19.57 8.16
C GLU A 265 -20.51 -19.99 7.55
N ARG A 266 -21.53 -20.15 8.39
CA ARG A 266 -22.85 -20.60 7.94
C ARG A 266 -23.53 -19.58 7.01
N VAL A 267 -23.62 -18.30 7.43
CA VAL A 267 -24.31 -17.30 6.61
C VAL A 267 -23.49 -16.89 5.40
N GLY A 268 -22.16 -16.82 5.55
CA GLY A 268 -21.25 -16.54 4.45
C GLY A 268 -21.36 -17.59 3.35
N PHE A 269 -21.50 -18.87 3.73
CA PHE A 269 -21.70 -19.93 2.75
C PHE A 269 -23.01 -19.75 1.96
N LEU A 270 -24.11 -19.40 2.63
CA LEU A 270 -25.41 -19.19 1.99
C LEU A 270 -25.42 -17.95 1.09
N ASP A 271 -24.77 -16.89 1.53
CA ASP A 271 -24.80 -15.60 0.85
C ASP A 271 -23.65 -15.42 -0.17
N ARG A 272 -22.79 -16.42 -0.34
CA ARG A 272 -21.56 -16.33 -1.14
C ARG A 272 -20.65 -15.15 -0.70
N VAL A 273 -20.53 -14.96 0.61
CA VAL A 273 -19.69 -13.93 1.24
C VAL A 273 -18.61 -14.59 2.09
N SER A 274 -17.37 -14.13 1.96
CA SER A 274 -16.26 -14.66 2.77
C SER A 274 -16.57 -14.53 4.28
N PRO A 275 -16.40 -15.59 5.09
CA PRO A 275 -16.70 -15.57 6.52
C PRO A 275 -15.99 -14.44 7.28
N GLY A 276 -14.73 -14.16 6.96
CA GLY A 276 -14.00 -13.03 7.57
C GLY A 276 -14.61 -11.66 7.25
N VAL A 277 -15.17 -11.50 6.04
CA VAL A 277 -15.90 -10.27 5.67
C VAL A 277 -17.22 -10.16 6.46
N VAL A 278 -17.93 -11.28 6.68
CA VAL A 278 -19.12 -11.30 7.56
C VAL A 278 -18.76 -10.86 8.98
N ALA A 279 -17.67 -11.39 9.53
CA ALA A 279 -17.21 -11.03 10.88
C ALA A 279 -16.81 -9.55 10.99
N LEU A 280 -16.13 -8.99 9.97
CA LEU A 280 -15.79 -7.56 9.92
C LEU A 280 -17.04 -6.69 9.79
N ASN A 281 -17.99 -7.06 8.92
CA ASN A 281 -19.25 -6.33 8.76
C ASN A 281 -20.07 -6.30 10.07
N TYR A 282 -20.13 -7.45 10.81
CA TYR A 282 -20.72 -7.49 12.14
C TYR A 282 -20.00 -6.52 13.10
N GLY A 283 -18.68 -6.58 13.19
CA GLY A 283 -17.88 -5.71 14.05
C GLY A 283 -18.12 -4.23 13.78
N TRP A 284 -18.25 -3.90 12.50
CA TRP A 284 -18.48 -2.54 12.03
C TRP A 284 -19.87 -1.99 12.43
N HIS A 285 -20.93 -2.79 12.19
CA HIS A 285 -22.30 -2.36 12.50
C HIS A 285 -22.61 -2.36 14.01
N LYS A 286 -22.00 -3.27 14.78
CA LYS A 286 -22.20 -3.36 16.24
C LYS A 286 -21.21 -2.55 17.05
N ASN A 287 -20.16 -2.02 16.41
CA ASN A 287 -18.99 -1.46 17.11
C ASN A 287 -18.38 -2.44 18.12
N HIS A 288 -18.41 -3.76 17.81
CA HIS A 288 -18.01 -4.83 18.70
C HIS A 288 -16.75 -5.54 18.21
N TRP A 289 -15.67 -4.78 18.11
CA TRP A 289 -14.41 -5.21 17.51
C TRP A 289 -13.71 -6.35 18.25
N GLY A 290 -13.94 -6.49 19.57
CA GLY A 290 -13.40 -7.60 20.36
C GLY A 290 -13.82 -8.95 19.81
N SER A 291 -15.12 -9.15 19.56
CA SER A 291 -15.66 -10.36 18.97
C SER A 291 -15.25 -10.54 17.51
N ALA A 292 -15.29 -9.47 16.71
CA ALA A 292 -14.90 -9.53 15.31
C ALA A 292 -13.44 -9.95 15.14
N ASN A 293 -12.52 -9.33 15.91
CA ASN A 293 -11.10 -9.67 15.89
C ASN A 293 -10.83 -11.09 16.41
N GLY A 294 -11.59 -11.53 17.43
CA GLY A 294 -11.52 -12.91 17.92
C GLY A 294 -12.01 -13.91 16.87
N ALA A 295 -13.12 -13.63 16.19
CA ALA A 295 -13.64 -14.45 15.11
C ALA A 295 -12.68 -14.55 13.93
N LEU A 296 -12.05 -13.43 13.52
CA LEU A 296 -11.03 -13.45 12.45
C LEU A 296 -9.86 -14.38 12.80
N LYS A 297 -9.37 -14.38 14.04
CA LYS A 297 -8.30 -15.30 14.45
C LYS A 297 -8.70 -16.77 14.33
N LEU A 298 -9.97 -17.09 14.53
CA LEU A 298 -10.49 -18.44 14.36
C LEU A 298 -10.69 -18.81 12.89
N LEU A 299 -11.18 -17.87 12.09
CA LEU A 299 -11.45 -18.06 10.65
C LEU A 299 -10.18 -18.02 9.79
N GLU A 300 -9.15 -17.30 10.24
CA GLU A 300 -7.90 -17.03 9.51
C GLU A 300 -6.65 -17.42 10.36
N PRO A 301 -6.53 -18.65 10.84
CA PRO A 301 -5.52 -19.03 11.86
C PRO A 301 -4.06 -18.90 11.38
N ASN A 302 -3.82 -18.99 10.08
CA ASN A 302 -2.49 -18.88 9.47
C ASN A 302 -2.41 -17.68 8.52
N ALA A 303 -3.09 -16.60 8.87
CA ALA A 303 -3.18 -15.41 8.07
C ALA A 303 -1.80 -14.75 7.83
N ASN A 304 -1.51 -14.48 6.58
CA ASN A 304 -0.38 -13.67 6.15
C ASN A 304 -0.71 -12.99 4.82
N ALA A 305 -1.58 -12.01 4.87
CA ALA A 305 -2.04 -11.27 3.71
C ALA A 305 -0.91 -10.52 2.97
N PRO A 306 0.05 -9.85 3.66
CA PRO A 306 1.21 -9.25 3.01
C PRO A 306 1.97 -10.23 2.11
N ARG A 307 2.23 -11.43 2.62
CA ARG A 307 2.93 -12.47 1.86
C ARG A 307 2.12 -12.98 0.66
N GLN A 308 0.80 -13.09 0.80
CA GLN A 308 -0.08 -13.49 -0.33
C GLN A 308 -0.01 -12.45 -1.46
N ILE A 309 -0.08 -11.16 -1.13
CA ILE A 309 0.00 -10.05 -2.08
C ILE A 309 1.35 -10.07 -2.79
N ASN A 310 2.45 -10.04 -2.02
CA ASN A 310 3.79 -9.94 -2.58
C ASN A 310 4.22 -11.20 -3.36
N ARG A 311 3.74 -12.40 -2.98
CA ARG A 311 3.90 -13.60 -3.82
C ARG A 311 3.18 -13.50 -5.16
N ARG A 312 2.02 -12.86 -5.20
CA ARG A 312 1.31 -12.64 -6.47
C ARG A 312 2.07 -11.65 -7.34
N LEU A 313 2.60 -10.59 -6.75
CA LEU A 313 3.46 -9.62 -7.42
C LEU A 313 4.67 -10.30 -8.07
N LEU A 314 5.44 -11.11 -7.32
CA LEU A 314 6.61 -11.83 -7.83
C LEU A 314 6.34 -12.59 -9.15
N LYS A 315 5.16 -13.21 -9.27
CA LYS A 315 4.78 -14.00 -10.46
C LYS A 315 4.41 -13.16 -11.68
N ASN A 316 3.93 -11.95 -11.44
CA ASN A 316 3.32 -11.10 -12.48
C ASN A 316 4.22 -9.95 -12.94
N LEU A 317 5.40 -9.77 -12.30
CA LEU A 317 6.41 -8.82 -12.78
C LEU A 317 7.36 -9.46 -13.79
N ASN A 318 7.69 -8.69 -14.81
CA ASN A 318 8.79 -8.99 -15.72
C ASN A 318 10.10 -8.46 -15.10
N TRP A 319 10.74 -9.28 -14.27
CA TRP A 319 11.96 -8.92 -13.57
C TRP A 319 13.11 -8.56 -14.52
N ASP A 320 13.20 -9.23 -15.67
CA ASP A 320 14.24 -8.99 -16.68
C ASP A 320 14.13 -7.58 -17.32
N SER A 321 12.94 -6.94 -17.23
CA SER A 321 12.76 -5.55 -17.69
C SER A 321 13.28 -4.51 -16.72
N LEU A 322 13.56 -4.89 -15.48
CA LEU A 322 14.08 -4.00 -14.45
C LEU A 322 15.62 -4.05 -14.44
N GLY A 323 16.25 -2.90 -14.34
CA GLY A 323 17.69 -2.84 -14.05
C GLY A 323 17.99 -3.38 -12.63
N ASN A 324 19.20 -3.90 -12.44
CA ASN A 324 19.63 -4.55 -11.19
C ASN A 324 19.36 -3.70 -9.94
N ASP A 325 19.57 -2.38 -10.00
CA ASP A 325 19.31 -1.46 -8.87
C ASP A 325 17.82 -1.43 -8.46
N TYR A 326 16.89 -1.52 -9.42
CA TYR A 326 15.46 -1.56 -9.13
C TYR A 326 15.01 -2.96 -8.67
N GLN A 327 15.61 -4.04 -9.18
CA GLN A 327 15.35 -5.40 -8.66
C GLN A 327 15.74 -5.47 -7.19
N GLU A 328 16.99 -5.12 -6.87
CA GLU A 328 17.50 -5.08 -5.50
C GLU A 328 16.62 -4.19 -4.60
N TYR A 329 16.28 -2.99 -5.07
CA TYR A 329 15.42 -2.09 -4.28
C TYR A 329 14.05 -2.69 -3.99
N LEU A 330 13.37 -3.31 -4.98
CA LEU A 330 12.08 -3.95 -4.75
C LEU A 330 12.19 -5.15 -3.80
N GLU A 331 13.22 -5.97 -3.91
CA GLU A 331 13.46 -7.11 -3.01
C GLU A 331 13.59 -6.63 -1.56
N LEU A 332 14.42 -5.61 -1.33
CA LEU A 332 14.60 -5.01 -0.01
C LEU A 332 13.33 -4.31 0.50
N ALA A 333 12.71 -3.47 -0.33
CA ALA A 333 11.56 -2.66 0.07
C ALA A 333 10.32 -3.49 0.38
N LEU A 334 10.12 -4.60 -0.34
CA LEU A 334 8.96 -5.48 -0.18
C LEU A 334 9.25 -6.70 0.71
N GLY A 335 10.48 -6.87 1.18
CA GLY A 335 10.89 -8.03 1.99
C GLY A 335 10.74 -9.35 1.23
N LEU A 336 11.03 -9.35 -0.07
CA LEU A 336 10.83 -10.52 -0.94
C LEU A 336 11.82 -11.65 -0.69
N GLU A 337 12.96 -11.36 -0.09
CA GLU A 337 13.96 -12.36 0.32
C GLU A 337 13.41 -13.40 1.31
N GLN A 338 12.29 -13.08 1.98
CA GLN A 338 11.66 -13.94 2.99
C GLN A 338 10.35 -14.58 2.49
N VAL A 339 10.00 -14.45 1.21
CA VAL A 339 8.70 -14.89 0.66
C VAL A 339 8.75 -16.32 0.03
#